data_c7a0ee32e121e14e40892bfbcf679e03
#
_entry.id   c7a0ee32e121e14e40892bfbcf679e03
#
_cell.length_a   1.000
_cell.length_b   1.000
_cell.length_c   1.000
_cell.angle_alpha   90.00
_cell.angle_beta   90.00
_cell.angle_gamma   90.00
#
_symmetry.space_group_name_H-M   'P 1'
#
loop_
_entity.id
_entity.type
_entity.pdbx_description
1 polymer ?
#
loop_
_entity_poly.entity_id
_entity_poly.type
_entity_poly.pdbx_seq_one_letter_code
_entity_poly.pdbx_strand_id
1 'polypeptide(L)'
;MTGVQTCALPILTFSKDGKTAAYSISEGGSDWRKIIVIDVESKKVKEDTLVDVKFSGISWRGNEGFYYSSYDKPDGSELSAKTDQHKLYYHELGTSQKNDQIIFGASDAQKHRYVGGSITEDDRYLIISASTSTSGNKLFIQDLTKKNGALIPIVNHFDSDTYVIDSRGTTLYLVTNLNAPNQKIVTVDAANPSPENWKDFIPETAHVLSASS
;
A
#
# COMPACT_ATOMS: atom_id res chain seq x y z
N MET A 1 -23.77 6.71 -29.55
CA MET A 1 -23.18 5.81 -28.53
C MET A 1 -22.44 6.70 -27.54
N THR A 2 -23.12 7.03 -26.46
CA THR A 2 -22.58 7.87 -25.39
C THR A 2 -21.82 6.96 -24.42
N GLY A 3 -20.50 6.94 -24.52
CA GLY A 3 -19.66 6.27 -23.55
C GLY A 3 -19.77 6.98 -22.21
N VAL A 4 -20.34 6.31 -21.23
CA VAL A 4 -20.25 6.73 -19.82
C VAL A 4 -18.79 6.53 -19.40
N GLN A 5 -18.04 7.62 -19.40
CA GLN A 5 -16.69 7.66 -18.87
C GLN A 5 -16.80 7.70 -17.35
N THR A 6 -16.79 6.52 -16.72
CA THR A 6 -16.60 6.44 -15.26
C THR A 6 -15.17 6.90 -14.96
N CYS A 7 -15.02 8.12 -14.45
CA CYS A 7 -13.77 8.67 -13.93
C CYS A 7 -13.39 7.95 -12.61
N ALA A 8 -12.92 6.72 -12.69
CA ALA A 8 -11.95 6.26 -11.74
C ALA A 8 -10.60 6.77 -12.25
N LEU A 9 -9.95 7.68 -11.52
CA LEU A 9 -8.60 8.11 -11.86
C LEU A 9 -7.74 6.85 -12.00
N PRO A 10 -7.12 6.60 -13.16
CA PRO A 10 -6.27 5.44 -13.31
C PRO A 10 -5.11 5.60 -12.33
N ILE A 11 -4.84 4.57 -11.54
CA ILE A 11 -3.61 4.52 -10.77
C ILE A 11 -2.49 4.35 -11.80
N LEU A 12 -1.67 5.37 -11.95
CA LEU A 12 -0.50 5.35 -12.81
C LEU A 12 0.70 5.72 -11.95
N THR A 13 1.69 4.84 -11.89
CA THR A 13 2.92 5.06 -11.14
C THR A 13 4.14 4.64 -11.97
N PHE A 14 5.29 5.22 -11.65
CA PHE A 14 6.53 5.01 -12.38
C PHE A 14 7.57 4.30 -11.52
N SER A 15 8.42 3.49 -12.16
CA SER A 15 9.66 3.00 -11.55
C SER A 15 10.57 4.16 -11.17
N LYS A 16 11.53 3.91 -10.28
CA LYS A 16 12.45 4.92 -9.73
C LYS A 16 13.19 5.73 -10.82
N ASP A 17 13.58 5.06 -11.89
CA ASP A 17 14.28 5.69 -13.03
C ASP A 17 13.34 6.29 -14.09
N GLY A 18 12.03 6.18 -13.90
CA GLY A 18 11.01 6.69 -14.82
C GLY A 18 10.89 5.95 -16.15
N LYS A 19 11.60 4.81 -16.33
CA LYS A 19 11.60 4.10 -17.63
C LYS A 19 10.47 3.09 -17.77
N THR A 20 9.91 2.64 -16.65
CA THR A 20 8.79 1.72 -16.62
C THR A 20 7.62 2.36 -15.89
N ALA A 21 6.42 2.18 -16.40
CA ALA A 21 5.21 2.62 -15.72
C ALA A 21 4.24 1.45 -15.56
N ALA A 22 3.50 1.46 -14.46
CA ALA A 22 2.41 0.52 -14.21
C ALA A 22 1.11 1.30 -13.97
N TYR A 23 0.03 0.83 -14.57
CA TYR A 23 -1.28 1.42 -14.38
C TYR A 23 -2.37 0.36 -14.23
N SER A 24 -3.41 0.70 -13.49
CA SER A 24 -4.54 -0.21 -13.31
C SER A 24 -5.74 0.19 -14.15
N ILE A 25 -6.40 -0.81 -14.75
CA ILE A 25 -7.65 -0.63 -15.49
C ILE A 25 -8.75 -1.49 -14.90
N SER A 26 -9.99 -0.99 -14.97
CA SER A 26 -11.22 -1.72 -14.64
C SER A 26 -11.96 -2.02 -15.94
N GLU A 27 -12.42 -3.24 -16.10
CA GLU A 27 -13.25 -3.64 -17.23
C GLU A 27 -14.73 -3.70 -16.79
N GLY A 28 -15.60 -3.03 -17.55
CA GLY A 28 -17.05 -3.10 -17.33
C GLY A 28 -17.56 -2.57 -15.98
N GLY A 29 -16.78 -1.70 -15.30
CA GLY A 29 -17.17 -1.17 -13.99
C GLY A 29 -16.96 -2.15 -12.82
N SER A 30 -16.25 -3.25 -13.03
CA SER A 30 -15.87 -4.20 -11.99
C SER A 30 -14.88 -3.55 -11.00
N ASP A 31 -14.96 -3.95 -9.73
CA ASP A 31 -13.93 -3.64 -8.73
C ASP A 31 -12.63 -4.43 -8.96
N TRP A 32 -12.71 -5.51 -9.74
CA TRP A 32 -11.55 -6.27 -10.15
C TRP A 32 -10.83 -5.55 -11.28
N ARG A 33 -9.52 -5.44 -11.16
CA ARG A 33 -8.66 -4.66 -12.04
C ARG A 33 -7.55 -5.52 -12.63
N LYS A 34 -6.98 -5.02 -13.72
CA LYS A 34 -5.70 -5.48 -14.26
C LYS A 34 -4.66 -4.41 -14.00
N ILE A 35 -3.43 -4.82 -13.68
CA ILE A 35 -2.27 -3.95 -13.71
C ILE A 35 -1.50 -4.26 -14.99
N ILE A 36 -1.25 -3.23 -15.78
CA ILE A 36 -0.52 -3.29 -17.04
C ILE A 36 0.78 -2.52 -16.87
N VAL A 37 1.87 -3.14 -17.27
CA VAL A 37 3.21 -2.54 -17.23
C VAL A 37 3.63 -2.15 -18.63
N ILE A 38 4.17 -0.93 -18.78
CA ILE A 38 4.64 -0.41 -20.06
C ILE A 38 6.07 0.10 -19.96
N ASP A 39 6.79 -0.02 -21.05
CA ASP A 39 8.02 0.74 -21.28
C ASP A 39 7.66 2.18 -21.68
N VAL A 40 8.18 3.16 -20.95
CA VAL A 40 7.76 4.57 -21.08
C VAL A 40 8.22 5.18 -22.42
N GLU A 41 9.42 4.82 -22.88
CA GLU A 41 9.99 5.38 -24.11
C GLU A 41 9.29 4.82 -25.35
N SER A 42 9.22 3.50 -25.44
CA SER A 42 8.63 2.82 -26.62
C SER A 42 7.10 2.76 -26.54
N LYS A 43 6.49 3.04 -25.38
CA LYS A 43 5.05 2.89 -25.09
C LYS A 43 4.51 1.48 -25.30
N LYS A 44 5.38 0.49 -25.32
CA LYS A 44 4.99 -0.91 -25.50
C LYS A 44 4.60 -1.54 -24.18
N VAL A 45 3.52 -2.29 -24.20
CA VAL A 45 3.12 -3.15 -23.08
C VAL A 45 4.18 -4.24 -22.90
N LYS A 46 4.62 -4.42 -21.65
CA LYS A 46 5.49 -5.53 -21.26
C LYS A 46 4.67 -6.80 -21.02
N GLU A 47 5.34 -7.91 -20.84
CA GLU A 47 4.67 -9.20 -20.55
C GLU A 47 4.02 -9.22 -19.16
N ASP A 48 4.46 -8.31 -18.28
CA ASP A 48 3.97 -8.16 -16.91
C ASP A 48 2.54 -7.58 -16.91
N THR A 49 1.55 -8.45 -17.02
CA THR A 49 0.14 -8.10 -16.86
C THR A 49 -0.44 -8.89 -15.70
N LEU A 50 -0.83 -8.19 -14.63
CA LEU A 50 -1.46 -8.80 -13.47
C LEU A 50 -2.98 -8.72 -13.61
N VAL A 51 -3.64 -9.81 -13.27
CA VAL A 51 -5.10 -9.92 -13.32
C VAL A 51 -5.66 -10.18 -11.92
N ASP A 52 -6.98 -10.08 -11.78
CA ASP A 52 -7.67 -10.36 -10.52
C ASP A 52 -7.12 -9.53 -9.34
N VAL A 53 -6.83 -8.24 -9.58
CA VAL A 53 -6.36 -7.28 -8.58
C VAL A 53 -7.56 -6.48 -8.05
N LYS A 54 -7.68 -6.34 -6.72
CA LYS A 54 -8.80 -5.62 -6.11
C LYS A 54 -8.35 -4.79 -4.92
N PHE A 55 -8.82 -3.53 -4.85
CA PHE A 55 -8.51 -2.55 -3.79
C PHE A 55 -7.01 -2.35 -3.55
N SER A 56 -6.27 -2.15 -4.62
CA SER A 56 -4.82 -2.05 -4.62
C SER A 56 -4.32 -0.69 -5.07
N GLY A 57 -3.29 -0.19 -4.40
CA GLY A 57 -2.31 0.73 -4.96
C GLY A 57 -1.22 -0.03 -5.73
N ILE A 58 -0.26 0.72 -6.28
CA ILE A 58 0.97 0.19 -6.89
C ILE A 58 2.12 0.98 -6.27
N SER A 59 3.02 0.30 -5.57
CA SER A 59 4.19 0.92 -4.94
C SER A 59 5.48 0.27 -5.42
N TRP A 60 6.25 1.02 -6.20
CA TRP A 60 7.48 0.54 -6.80
C TRP A 60 8.58 0.35 -5.75
N ARG A 61 9.36 -0.72 -5.92
CA ARG A 61 10.63 -0.95 -5.25
C ARG A 61 11.74 -0.78 -6.27
N GLY A 62 12.35 0.41 -6.28
CA GLY A 62 13.35 0.75 -7.28
C GLY A 62 12.82 0.58 -8.71
N ASN A 63 13.55 -0.21 -9.51
CA ASN A 63 13.20 -0.53 -10.89
C ASN A 63 12.90 -2.03 -11.09
N GLU A 64 12.93 -2.83 -10.01
CA GLU A 64 12.92 -4.28 -10.08
C GLU A 64 11.52 -4.86 -10.03
N GLY A 65 10.58 -4.17 -9.39
CA GLY A 65 9.23 -4.65 -9.18
C GLY A 65 8.41 -3.71 -8.33
N PHE A 66 7.21 -4.15 -7.94
CA PHE A 66 6.30 -3.33 -7.15
C PHE A 66 5.42 -4.18 -6.22
N TYR A 67 4.94 -3.53 -5.18
CA TYR A 67 3.94 -4.09 -4.28
C TYR A 67 2.55 -3.76 -4.77
N TYR A 68 1.65 -4.73 -4.64
CA TYR A 68 0.22 -4.60 -4.92
C TYR A 68 -0.58 -5.48 -3.97
N SER A 69 -1.88 -5.24 -3.88
CA SER A 69 -2.74 -5.99 -2.98
C SER A 69 -3.92 -6.63 -3.72
N SER A 70 -4.37 -7.78 -3.26
CA SER A 70 -5.59 -8.41 -3.74
C SER A 70 -6.13 -9.45 -2.76
N TYR A 71 -7.33 -9.95 -3.04
CA TYR A 71 -7.87 -11.17 -2.44
C TYR A 71 -7.52 -12.39 -3.30
N ASP A 72 -7.73 -13.57 -2.74
CA ASP A 72 -7.68 -14.78 -3.54
C ASP A 72 -8.77 -14.74 -4.63
N LYS A 73 -8.44 -15.30 -5.78
CA LYS A 73 -9.40 -15.38 -6.88
C LYS A 73 -10.65 -16.14 -6.41
N PRO A 74 -11.87 -15.61 -6.67
CA PRO A 74 -13.09 -16.30 -6.29
C PRO A 74 -13.27 -17.60 -7.09
N ASP A 75 -13.69 -18.65 -6.42
CA ASP A 75 -14.18 -19.86 -7.06
C ASP A 75 -15.60 -19.57 -7.58
N GLY A 76 -15.72 -19.26 -8.89
CA GLY A 76 -17.00 -18.96 -9.53
C GLY A 76 -17.20 -17.49 -9.87
N SER A 77 -18.36 -16.91 -9.52
CA SER A 77 -18.67 -15.51 -9.87
C SER A 77 -17.85 -14.52 -9.03
N GLU A 78 -17.34 -13.46 -9.64
CA GLU A 78 -16.67 -12.33 -8.97
C GLU A 78 -17.54 -11.69 -7.87
N LEU A 79 -18.88 -11.78 -7.99
CA LEU A 79 -19.83 -11.28 -7.01
C LEU A 79 -19.89 -12.14 -5.73
N SER A 80 -19.44 -13.41 -5.80
CA SER A 80 -19.42 -14.33 -4.66
C SER A 80 -18.07 -14.40 -3.96
N ALA A 81 -17.08 -13.60 -4.39
CA ALA A 81 -15.74 -13.56 -3.80
C ALA A 81 -15.78 -13.18 -2.33
N LYS A 82 -15.14 -13.96 -1.49
CA LYS A 82 -14.89 -13.57 -0.10
C LYS A 82 -13.84 -12.46 -0.08
N THR A 83 -14.19 -11.34 0.55
CA THR A 83 -13.32 -10.15 0.67
C THR A 83 -12.96 -9.88 2.12
N ASP A 84 -12.56 -10.91 2.84
CA ASP A 84 -12.25 -10.86 4.26
C ASP A 84 -10.76 -11.10 4.58
N GLN A 85 -9.97 -11.54 3.59
CA GLN A 85 -8.53 -11.77 3.72
C GLN A 85 -7.78 -11.15 2.56
N HIS A 86 -7.46 -9.86 2.70
CA HIS A 86 -6.65 -9.14 1.74
C HIS A 86 -5.17 -9.46 1.95
N LYS A 87 -4.41 -9.57 0.87
CA LYS A 87 -3.00 -9.91 0.90
C LYS A 87 -2.18 -8.85 0.19
N LEU A 88 -0.99 -8.58 0.68
CA LEU A 88 0.03 -7.79 0.01
C LEU A 88 0.98 -8.72 -0.72
N TYR A 89 1.22 -8.47 -1.99
CA TYR A 89 2.12 -9.21 -2.86
C TYR A 89 3.27 -8.33 -3.32
N TYR A 90 4.37 -8.96 -3.68
CA TYR A 90 5.46 -8.35 -4.43
C TYR A 90 5.57 -9.03 -5.79
N HIS A 91 5.48 -8.25 -6.85
CA HIS A 91 5.69 -8.67 -8.22
C HIS A 91 7.08 -8.23 -8.70
N GLU A 92 7.89 -9.18 -9.13
CA GLU A 92 9.18 -8.93 -9.76
C GLU A 92 8.98 -8.83 -11.27
N LEU A 93 9.47 -7.74 -11.90
CA LEU A 93 9.33 -7.53 -13.34
C LEU A 93 9.96 -8.67 -14.15
N GLY A 94 9.29 -9.05 -15.22
CA GLY A 94 9.72 -10.14 -16.10
C GLY A 94 9.42 -11.53 -15.55
N THR A 95 8.65 -11.62 -14.45
CA THR A 95 8.22 -12.91 -13.91
C THR A 95 6.71 -13.10 -14.08
N SER A 96 6.25 -14.34 -13.93
CA SER A 96 4.81 -14.62 -13.94
C SER A 96 4.18 -14.26 -12.60
N GLN A 97 2.98 -13.64 -12.62
CA GLN A 97 2.17 -13.33 -11.42
C GLN A 97 2.00 -14.54 -10.48
N LYS A 98 2.05 -15.77 -11.01
CA LYS A 98 1.96 -17.00 -10.19
C LYS A 98 3.15 -17.19 -9.23
N ASN A 99 4.25 -16.51 -9.49
CA ASN A 99 5.47 -16.57 -8.70
C ASN A 99 5.53 -15.42 -7.67
N ASP A 100 4.51 -14.55 -7.63
CA ASP A 100 4.49 -13.41 -6.74
C ASP A 100 4.53 -13.84 -5.28
N GLN A 101 5.36 -13.16 -4.51
CA GLN A 101 5.53 -13.47 -3.09
C GLN A 101 4.43 -12.79 -2.27
N ILE A 102 3.78 -13.56 -1.40
CA ILE A 102 2.90 -12.97 -0.38
C ILE A 102 3.78 -12.38 0.71
N ILE A 103 3.70 -11.06 0.88
CA ILE A 103 4.48 -10.31 1.86
C ILE A 103 3.72 -10.21 3.20
N PHE A 104 2.39 -10.08 3.12
CA PHE A 104 1.53 -9.98 4.29
C PHE A 104 0.13 -10.56 3.99
N GLY A 105 -0.54 -11.10 5.00
CA GLY A 105 -1.90 -11.63 4.86
C GLY A 105 -1.97 -13.13 4.57
N ALA A 106 -0.85 -13.87 4.63
CA ALA A 106 -0.83 -15.31 4.36
C ALA A 106 -1.44 -16.16 5.50
N SER A 107 -1.37 -15.67 6.73
CA SER A 107 -1.85 -16.41 7.92
C SER A 107 -3.14 -15.82 8.49
N ASP A 108 -3.87 -16.61 9.29
CA ASP A 108 -5.07 -16.14 10.00
C ASP A 108 -4.77 -14.99 10.96
N ALA A 109 -3.59 -14.95 11.57
CA ALA A 109 -3.16 -13.85 12.43
C ALA A 109 -3.00 -12.51 11.67
N GLN A 110 -2.82 -12.58 10.35
CA GLN A 110 -2.71 -11.43 9.43
C GLN A 110 -3.97 -11.25 8.59
N LYS A 111 -5.08 -11.85 8.97
CA LYS A 111 -6.35 -11.74 8.26
C LYS A 111 -6.97 -10.36 8.48
N HIS A 112 -7.00 -9.55 7.43
CA HIS A 112 -7.59 -8.21 7.43
C HIS A 112 -8.41 -8.01 6.16
N ARG A 113 -9.42 -7.15 6.26
CA ARG A 113 -10.29 -6.84 5.13
C ARG A 113 -9.58 -5.98 4.08
N TYR A 114 -8.71 -5.09 4.53
CA TYR A 114 -7.92 -4.20 3.66
C TYR A 114 -6.46 -4.24 4.11
N VAL A 115 -5.57 -4.42 3.16
CA VAL A 115 -4.12 -4.36 3.36
C VAL A 115 -3.53 -3.53 2.24
N GLY A 116 -2.69 -2.57 2.57
CA GLY A 116 -1.94 -1.78 1.60
C GLY A 116 -0.46 -1.78 1.95
N GLY A 117 0.37 -1.64 0.95
CA GLY A 117 1.81 -1.50 1.11
C GLY A 117 2.34 -0.29 0.35
N SER A 118 3.24 0.47 0.96
CA SER A 118 3.95 1.57 0.33
C SER A 118 5.42 1.54 0.72
N ILE A 119 6.26 2.04 -0.18
CA ILE A 119 7.71 2.17 0.04
C ILE A 119 8.03 3.62 0.33
N THR A 120 8.98 3.85 1.26
CA THR A 120 9.54 5.18 1.50
C THR A 120 10.35 5.65 0.29
N GLU A 121 10.48 6.96 0.09
CA GLU A 121 11.13 7.56 -1.10
C GLU A 121 12.57 7.06 -1.32
N ASP A 122 13.27 6.74 -0.26
CA ASP A 122 14.63 6.19 -0.29
C ASP A 122 14.71 4.67 -0.52
N ASP A 123 13.58 4.00 -0.80
CA ASP A 123 13.43 2.55 -0.95
C ASP A 123 13.85 1.72 0.28
N ARG A 124 14.01 2.35 1.43
CA ARG A 124 14.53 1.70 2.63
C ARG A 124 13.48 0.90 3.39
N TYR A 125 12.29 1.46 3.52
CA TYR A 125 11.25 0.86 4.35
C TYR A 125 10.02 0.51 3.55
N LEU A 126 9.50 -0.70 3.78
CA LEU A 126 8.14 -1.07 3.40
C LEU A 126 7.23 -0.76 4.60
N ILE A 127 6.21 0.03 4.36
CA ILE A 127 5.14 0.37 5.29
C ILE A 127 3.91 -0.43 4.91
N ILE A 128 3.33 -1.17 5.86
CA ILE A 128 2.11 -1.96 5.63
C ILE A 128 1.01 -1.43 6.53
N SER A 129 -0.10 -1.04 5.93
CA SER A 129 -1.34 -0.68 6.63
C SER A 129 -2.35 -1.80 6.49
N ALA A 130 -2.98 -2.19 7.59
CA ALA A 130 -3.97 -3.27 7.63
C ALA A 130 -5.18 -2.87 8.47
N SER A 131 -6.39 -2.97 7.90
CA SER A 131 -7.62 -2.59 8.57
C SER A 131 -8.75 -3.60 8.35
N THR A 132 -9.73 -3.60 9.25
CA THR A 132 -10.93 -4.44 9.19
C THR A 132 -12.17 -3.65 8.80
N SER A 133 -12.10 -2.32 8.86
CA SER A 133 -13.19 -1.39 8.54
C SER A 133 -12.64 -0.15 7.83
N THR A 134 -13.49 0.87 7.67
CA THR A 134 -13.13 2.15 7.03
C THR A 134 -12.38 3.12 7.95
N SER A 135 -12.28 2.79 9.24
CA SER A 135 -11.57 3.58 10.25
C SER A 135 -10.76 2.68 11.16
N GLY A 136 -9.63 3.19 11.61
CA GLY A 136 -8.66 2.48 12.43
C GLY A 136 -7.82 1.48 11.64
N ASN A 137 -6.51 1.57 11.78
CA ASN A 137 -5.60 0.67 11.10
C ASN A 137 -4.42 0.25 11.98
N LYS A 138 -4.00 -0.99 11.81
CA LYS A 138 -2.66 -1.42 12.22
C LYS A 138 -1.65 -0.91 11.22
N LEU A 139 -0.46 -0.59 11.70
CA LEU A 139 0.64 -0.10 10.89
C LEU A 139 1.91 -0.86 11.22
N PHE A 140 2.60 -1.32 10.20
CA PHE A 140 3.84 -2.08 10.34
C PHE A 140 4.92 -1.49 9.45
N ILE A 141 6.19 -1.74 9.82
CA ILE A 141 7.36 -1.36 9.06
C ILE A 141 8.31 -2.54 8.90
N GLN A 142 8.94 -2.63 7.75
CA GLN A 142 10.02 -3.58 7.45
C GLN A 142 11.21 -2.84 6.84
N ASP A 143 12.40 -3.02 7.41
CA ASP A 143 13.65 -2.48 6.86
C ASP A 143 14.14 -3.39 5.72
N LEU A 144 14.01 -2.93 4.49
CA LEU A 144 14.35 -3.67 3.27
C LEU A 144 15.87 -3.72 3.01
N THR A 145 16.67 -2.94 3.73
CA THR A 145 18.15 -3.04 3.66
C THR A 145 18.65 -4.26 4.38
N LYS A 146 17.83 -4.85 5.24
CA LYS A 146 18.17 -6.07 5.99
C LYS A 146 17.63 -7.30 5.28
N LYS A 147 18.49 -8.25 4.98
CA LYS A 147 18.05 -9.55 4.47
C LYS A 147 17.11 -10.21 5.50
N ASN A 148 15.88 -10.51 5.10
CA ASN A 148 14.83 -11.02 5.99
C ASN A 148 14.53 -10.08 7.19
N GLY A 149 14.52 -8.77 6.95
CA GLY A 149 14.15 -7.78 7.96
C GLY A 149 12.81 -8.14 8.62
N ALA A 150 12.76 -8.09 9.94
CA ALA A 150 11.53 -8.38 10.68
C ALA A 150 10.47 -7.33 10.38
N LEU A 151 9.21 -7.77 10.32
CA LEU A 151 8.06 -6.87 10.30
C LEU A 151 7.80 -6.39 11.74
N ILE A 152 7.95 -5.08 11.96
CA ILE A 152 7.82 -4.45 13.29
C ILE A 152 6.51 -3.66 13.33
N PRO A 153 5.63 -3.86 14.33
CA PRO A 153 4.45 -3.04 14.47
C PRO A 153 4.79 -1.62 14.94
N ILE A 154 4.25 -0.62 14.24
CA ILE A 154 4.22 0.78 14.67
C ILE A 154 2.97 1.00 15.53
N VAL A 155 1.81 0.54 15.01
CA VAL A 155 0.51 0.52 15.71
C VAL A 155 -0.08 -0.88 15.56
N ASN A 156 -0.47 -1.50 16.67
CA ASN A 156 -1.03 -2.86 16.67
C ASN A 156 -2.46 -2.92 17.25
N HIS A 157 -3.25 -1.89 17.04
CA HIS A 157 -4.68 -1.80 17.39
C HIS A 157 -5.45 -1.05 16.30
N PHE A 158 -6.77 -0.96 16.43
CA PHE A 158 -7.63 -0.28 15.45
C PHE A 158 -8.29 0.99 16.00
N ASP A 159 -7.77 1.52 17.12
CA ASP A 159 -8.39 2.67 17.80
C ASP A 159 -7.98 4.02 17.20
N SER A 160 -7.13 4.00 16.20
CA SER A 160 -6.65 5.22 15.51
C SER A 160 -6.39 4.98 14.03
N ASP A 161 -6.50 6.06 13.27
CA ASP A 161 -5.98 6.16 11.91
C ASP A 161 -4.57 6.73 11.98
N THR A 162 -3.59 5.98 11.51
CA THR A 162 -2.18 6.37 11.56
C THR A 162 -1.50 6.02 10.23
N TYR A 163 -0.81 6.98 9.64
CA TYR A 163 -0.15 6.82 8.35
C TYR A 163 1.24 7.44 8.38
N VAL A 164 2.22 6.79 7.77
CA VAL A 164 3.53 7.39 7.48
C VAL A 164 3.36 8.33 6.29
N ILE A 165 3.72 9.59 6.45
CA ILE A 165 3.60 10.64 5.42
C ILE A 165 4.94 11.01 4.81
N ASP A 166 6.04 10.79 5.54
CA ASP A 166 7.41 11.05 5.08
C ASP A 166 8.41 10.26 5.91
N SER A 167 9.64 10.16 5.42
CA SER A 167 10.77 9.59 6.15
C SER A 167 12.07 10.31 5.79
N ARG A 168 12.97 10.46 6.78
CA ARG A 168 14.31 10.99 6.57
C ARG A 168 15.33 10.14 7.34
N GLY A 169 16.04 9.31 6.60
CA GLY A 169 16.93 8.31 7.19
C GLY A 169 16.16 7.31 8.04
N THR A 170 16.34 7.31 9.37
CA THR A 170 15.58 6.45 10.30
C THR A 170 14.37 7.14 10.93
N THR A 171 14.20 8.43 10.71
CA THR A 171 13.07 9.18 11.28
C THR A 171 11.86 9.05 10.38
N LEU A 172 10.76 8.57 10.93
CA LEU A 172 9.44 8.54 10.29
C LEU A 172 8.62 9.73 10.76
N TYR A 173 7.84 10.31 9.86
CA TYR A 173 6.81 11.31 10.13
C TYR A 173 5.45 10.66 9.94
N LEU A 174 4.62 10.69 10.99
CA LEU A 174 3.31 10.06 10.98
C LEU A 174 2.23 11.09 11.26
N VAL A 175 1.17 11.05 10.47
CA VAL A 175 -0.10 11.69 10.85
C VAL A 175 -0.94 10.69 11.61
N THR A 176 -1.55 11.11 12.71
CA THR A 176 -2.36 10.23 13.55
C THR A 176 -3.46 10.99 14.28
N ASN A 177 -4.58 10.30 14.54
CA ASN A 177 -5.62 10.77 15.46
C ASN A 177 -5.54 10.07 16.83
N LEU A 178 -4.48 9.31 17.11
CA LEU A 178 -4.26 8.67 18.41
C LEU A 178 -4.12 9.72 19.52
N ASN A 179 -5.09 9.76 20.45
CA ASN A 179 -5.20 10.79 21.49
C ASN A 179 -5.16 12.24 20.94
N ALA A 180 -5.64 12.43 19.71
CA ALA A 180 -5.67 13.71 19.01
C ALA A 180 -6.80 13.71 17.96
N PRO A 181 -8.08 13.90 18.34
CA PRO A 181 -9.23 13.83 17.43
C PRO A 181 -9.10 14.72 16.18
N ASN A 182 -8.44 15.87 16.27
CA ASN A 182 -8.18 16.76 15.16
C ASN A 182 -6.90 16.43 14.39
N GLN A 183 -6.28 15.30 14.68
CA GLN A 183 -5.01 14.82 14.17
C GLN A 183 -3.80 15.66 14.61
N LYS A 184 -2.66 15.03 14.60
CA LYS A 184 -1.34 15.62 14.82
C LYS A 184 -0.30 14.92 13.95
N ILE A 185 0.87 15.54 13.78
CA ILE A 185 2.02 14.89 13.19
C ILE A 185 3.03 14.61 14.29
N VAL A 186 3.51 13.37 14.31
CA VAL A 186 4.55 12.92 15.24
C VAL A 186 5.76 12.42 14.46
N THR A 187 6.92 12.41 15.12
CA THR A 187 8.13 11.75 14.63
C THR A 187 8.50 10.60 15.52
N VAL A 188 9.10 9.57 14.91
CA VAL A 188 9.62 8.40 15.64
C VAL A 188 10.80 7.79 14.88
N ASP A 189 11.72 7.15 15.62
CA ASP A 189 12.78 6.34 15.01
C ASP A 189 12.21 4.98 14.54
N ALA A 190 12.48 4.62 13.30
CA ALA A 190 12.06 3.35 12.70
C ALA A 190 12.60 2.10 13.43
N ALA A 191 13.65 2.22 14.23
CA ALA A 191 14.16 1.12 15.04
C ALA A 191 13.32 0.88 16.31
N ASN A 192 12.59 1.91 16.81
CA ASN A 192 11.74 1.84 18.00
C ASN A 192 10.42 2.58 17.74
N PRO A 193 9.58 2.09 16.80
CA PRO A 193 8.50 2.86 16.23
C PRO A 193 7.22 2.91 17.07
N SER A 194 7.18 2.26 18.22
CA SER A 194 5.94 2.17 19.04
C SER A 194 5.48 3.55 19.55
N PRO A 195 4.17 3.73 19.81
CA PRO A 195 3.57 5.01 20.18
C PRO A 195 4.17 5.71 21.40
N GLU A 196 4.69 4.96 22.36
CA GLU A 196 5.36 5.51 23.55
C GLU A 196 6.65 6.29 23.25
N ASN A 197 7.24 6.09 22.06
CA ASN A 197 8.45 6.77 21.62
C ASN A 197 8.18 7.96 20.70
N TRP A 198 6.90 8.25 20.41
CA TRP A 198 6.53 9.32 19.52
C TRP A 198 6.78 10.70 20.13
N LYS A 199 7.21 11.62 19.30
CA LYS A 199 7.42 13.03 19.67
C LYS A 199 6.55 13.90 18.78
N ASP A 200 5.79 14.80 19.38
CA ASP A 200 4.99 15.75 18.63
C ASP A 200 5.90 16.61 17.75
N PHE A 201 5.63 16.63 16.45
CA PHE A 201 6.26 17.49 15.46
C PHE A 201 5.34 18.66 15.12
N ILE A 202 4.08 18.40 14.85
CA ILE A 202 2.99 19.37 14.77
C ILE A 202 1.93 18.90 15.76
N PRO A 203 1.76 19.57 16.91
CA PRO A 203 0.77 19.16 17.91
C PRO A 203 -0.65 19.38 17.39
N GLU A 204 -1.60 18.69 17.99
CA GLU A 204 -3.02 18.90 17.74
C GLU A 204 -3.42 20.37 18.01
N THR A 205 -4.30 20.89 17.20
CA THR A 205 -4.90 22.23 17.37
C THR A 205 -6.43 22.14 17.46
N ALA A 206 -7.11 23.27 17.69
CA ALA A 206 -8.57 23.35 17.67
C ALA A 206 -9.17 23.07 16.27
N HIS A 207 -8.35 23.06 15.23
CA HIS A 207 -8.75 22.77 13.85
C HIS A 207 -8.23 21.42 13.42
N VAL A 208 -9.02 20.71 12.61
CA VAL A 208 -8.60 19.42 12.04
C VAL A 208 -7.41 19.64 11.10
N LEU A 209 -6.34 18.88 11.34
CA LEU A 209 -5.20 18.86 10.43
C LEU A 209 -5.64 18.14 9.14
N SER A 210 -5.64 18.86 8.03
CA SER A 210 -5.87 18.29 6.71
C SER A 210 -4.52 18.14 6.02
N ALA A 211 -4.08 16.90 5.85
CA ALA A 211 -2.93 16.61 4.99
C ALA A 211 -3.43 16.58 3.54
N SER A 212 -3.13 17.64 2.78
CA SER A 212 -3.24 17.60 1.32
C SER A 212 -1.90 17.12 0.75
N SER A 213 -1.93 16.06 0.00
CA SER A 213 -0.82 15.61 -0.84
C SER A 213 -0.70 16.49 -2.08
#